data_c5ccbc1f9758ddf5a821cc54ee21c715
#
_entry.id   c5ccbc1f9758ddf5a821cc54ee21c715
#
_cell.length_a   1.000
_cell.length_b   1.000
_cell.length_c   1.000
_cell.angle_alpha   90.00
_cell.angle_beta   90.00
_cell.angle_gamma   90.00
#
_symmetry.space_group_name_H-M   'P 1'
#
loop_
_entity.id
_entity.type
_entity.pdbx_description
1 polymer ?
#
loop_
_entity_poly.entity_id
_entity_poly.type
_entity_poly.pdbx_seq_one_letter_code
_entity_poly.pdbx_strand_id
1 'polypeptide(L)'
;MRPLFGHHRVFQPRFQDGDGAVKQPMQTKIPGFVIRFAEEEDTALVLSFIKGLAAYEKLSHEVTATEDLLRETLFGSRQNAEVLIGEYRGDAVAFALFFHNYSTFLGRPGIYLEDLFVQPEMRGLGFGKALLAFLAKLATERKCGRVEWAVLDWNEPAIRFYRKLGAATMDDWTVHRLTGEALNRLAAEF
;
A
#
# COMPACT_ATOMS: atom_id res chain seq x y z
N MET A 1 -13.43 -47.46 10.18
CA MET A 1 -13.84 -46.06 10.16
C MET A 1 -12.58 -45.18 10.15
N ARG A 2 -12.20 -44.64 9.01
CA ARG A 2 -11.08 -43.71 8.87
C ARG A 2 -11.63 -42.27 8.87
N PRO A 3 -11.06 -41.33 9.59
CA PRO A 3 -11.51 -39.94 9.53
C PRO A 3 -10.95 -39.30 8.25
N LEU A 4 -11.86 -38.83 7.40
CA LEU A 4 -11.60 -37.96 6.28
C LEU A 4 -11.42 -36.50 6.81
N PHE A 5 -10.22 -36.11 7.18
CA PHE A 5 -9.88 -34.71 7.30
C PHE A 5 -9.14 -34.29 6.02
N GLY A 6 -9.90 -33.76 5.09
CA GLY A 6 -9.35 -33.07 3.94
C GLY A 6 -8.60 -31.82 4.38
N HIS A 7 -7.32 -31.74 4.00
CA HIS A 7 -6.55 -30.52 4.13
C HIS A 7 -7.21 -29.43 3.26
N HIS A 8 -7.93 -28.52 3.87
CA HIS A 8 -8.31 -27.27 3.21
C HIS A 8 -7.01 -26.52 2.89
N ARG A 9 -6.57 -26.61 1.64
CA ARG A 9 -5.58 -25.68 1.12
C ARG A 9 -6.24 -24.30 1.12
N VAL A 10 -5.87 -23.47 2.07
CA VAL A 10 -6.17 -22.03 2.02
C VAL A 10 -5.53 -21.53 0.73
N PHE A 11 -6.37 -21.09 -0.20
CA PHE A 11 -5.92 -20.48 -1.44
C PHE A 11 -5.15 -19.19 -1.09
N GLN A 12 -3.83 -19.27 -1.10
CA GLN A 12 -2.97 -18.10 -1.08
C GLN A 12 -2.74 -17.73 -2.55
N PRO A 13 -3.16 -16.56 -3.02
CA PRO A 13 -2.68 -16.05 -4.28
C PRO A 13 -1.18 -15.76 -4.12
N ARG A 14 -0.34 -16.73 -4.43
CA ARG A 14 1.07 -16.47 -4.68
C ARG A 14 1.12 -15.70 -6.00
N PHE A 15 1.23 -14.41 -5.94
CA PHE A 15 1.85 -13.69 -7.04
C PHE A 15 3.33 -14.11 -7.02
N GLN A 16 3.63 -15.21 -7.70
CA GLN A 16 5.01 -15.64 -7.93
C GLN A 16 5.61 -14.63 -8.90
N ASP A 17 6.24 -13.59 -8.35
CA ASP A 17 7.34 -12.98 -9.04
C ASP A 17 8.45 -14.05 -9.04
N GLY A 18 8.77 -14.60 -10.23
CA GLY A 18 9.77 -15.63 -10.38
C GLY A 18 11.10 -15.20 -9.79
N ASP A 19 11.76 -16.17 -9.18
CA ASP A 19 13.15 -16.20 -8.71
C ASP A 19 13.67 -14.99 -7.92
N GLY A 20 14.25 -15.29 -6.75
CA GLY A 20 14.93 -14.40 -5.80
C GLY A 20 16.04 -13.48 -6.34
N ALA A 21 15.81 -12.83 -7.46
CA ALA A 21 16.62 -11.76 -7.97
C ALA A 21 16.30 -10.49 -7.18
N VAL A 22 17.27 -9.88 -6.55
CA VAL A 22 17.22 -8.51 -6.04
C VAL A 22 16.53 -7.65 -7.09
N LYS A 23 15.31 -7.18 -6.81
CA LYS A 23 14.54 -6.37 -7.76
C LYS A 23 15.30 -5.06 -7.94
N GLN A 24 16.00 -4.90 -9.07
CA GLN A 24 16.76 -3.69 -9.35
C GLN A 24 15.87 -2.45 -9.30
N PRO A 25 16.37 -1.31 -8.80
CA PRO A 25 15.63 -0.07 -8.79
C PRO A 25 15.14 0.30 -10.19
N MET A 26 13.83 0.59 -10.29
CA MET A 26 13.20 0.97 -11.55
C MET A 26 13.47 2.45 -11.85
N GLN A 27 14.04 2.72 -13.02
CA GLN A 27 14.28 4.07 -13.51
C GLN A 27 12.96 4.76 -13.84
N THR A 28 12.82 6.01 -13.43
CA THR A 28 11.65 6.84 -13.77
C THR A 28 12.00 7.84 -14.88
N LYS A 29 10.99 8.58 -15.34
CA LYS A 29 11.19 9.69 -16.28
C LYS A 29 11.79 10.94 -15.60
N ILE A 30 11.94 10.93 -14.28
CA ILE A 30 12.50 12.04 -13.50
C ILE A 30 13.98 11.76 -13.28
N PRO A 31 14.91 12.58 -13.80
CA PRO A 31 16.33 12.35 -13.63
C PRO A 31 16.73 12.24 -12.16
N GLY A 32 17.44 11.17 -11.80
CA GLY A 32 17.91 10.91 -10.45
C GLY A 32 16.83 10.38 -9.47
N PHE A 33 15.59 10.15 -9.94
CA PHE A 33 14.55 9.51 -9.13
C PHE A 33 14.31 8.08 -9.60
N VAL A 34 14.46 7.13 -8.68
CA VAL A 34 14.22 5.71 -8.90
C VAL A 34 13.17 5.20 -7.91
N ILE A 35 12.53 4.08 -8.26
CA ILE A 35 11.56 3.40 -7.39
C ILE A 35 12.07 1.96 -7.20
N ARG A 36 12.04 1.47 -5.98
CA ARG A 36 12.31 0.07 -5.67
C ARG A 36 11.28 -0.50 -4.70
N PHE A 37 11.16 -1.81 -4.64
CA PHE A 37 10.46 -2.44 -3.54
C PHE A 37 11.28 -2.30 -2.25
N ALA A 38 10.57 -2.18 -1.13
CA ALA A 38 11.22 -2.23 0.18
C ALA A 38 11.66 -3.67 0.50
N GLU A 39 12.74 -3.77 1.27
CA GLU A 39 13.27 -4.99 1.82
C GLU A 39 13.14 -4.97 3.36
N GLU A 40 13.43 -6.06 4.05
CA GLU A 40 13.26 -6.15 5.50
C GLU A 40 14.08 -5.10 6.26
N GLU A 41 15.26 -4.77 5.73
CA GLU A 41 16.16 -3.74 6.26
C GLU A 41 15.57 -2.34 6.23
N ASP A 42 14.58 -2.11 5.37
CA ASP A 42 13.87 -0.82 5.27
C ASP A 42 12.80 -0.62 6.36
N THR A 43 12.57 -1.58 7.25
CA THR A 43 11.47 -1.54 8.23
C THR A 43 11.45 -0.23 9.04
N ALA A 44 12.61 0.20 9.54
CA ALA A 44 12.73 1.47 10.29
C ALA A 44 12.42 2.69 9.41
N LEU A 45 12.86 2.67 8.14
CA LEU A 45 12.57 3.72 7.16
C LEU A 45 11.07 3.78 6.85
N VAL A 46 10.42 2.64 6.62
CA VAL A 46 8.97 2.55 6.40
C VAL A 46 8.21 3.14 7.58
N LEU A 47 8.57 2.76 8.81
CA LEU A 47 7.96 3.33 10.03
C LEU A 47 8.16 4.85 10.11
N SER A 48 9.31 5.36 9.70
CA SER A 48 9.56 6.80 9.67
C SER A 48 8.64 7.53 8.69
N PHE A 49 8.39 6.97 7.52
CA PHE A 49 7.45 7.52 6.53
C PHE A 49 6.00 7.47 7.01
N ILE A 50 5.57 6.37 7.65
CA ILE A 50 4.24 6.26 8.27
C ILE A 50 4.05 7.37 9.30
N LYS A 51 5.03 7.58 10.18
CA LYS A 51 4.99 8.67 11.17
C LYS A 51 4.97 10.05 10.51
N GLY A 52 5.71 10.25 9.43
CA GLY A 52 5.71 11.49 8.66
C GLY A 52 4.36 11.78 8.01
N LEU A 53 3.70 10.76 7.46
CA LEU A 53 2.35 10.88 6.92
C LEU A 53 1.35 11.19 8.03
N ALA A 54 1.38 10.45 9.13
CA ALA A 54 0.49 10.66 10.27
C ALA A 54 0.64 12.07 10.88
N ALA A 55 1.86 12.61 10.90
CA ALA A 55 2.11 14.00 11.33
C ALA A 55 1.47 15.01 10.36
N TYR A 56 1.60 14.78 9.06
CA TYR A 56 0.95 15.60 8.03
C TYR A 56 -0.58 15.57 8.16
N GLU A 57 -1.14 14.41 8.45
CA GLU A 57 -2.58 14.19 8.60
C GLU A 57 -3.11 14.58 10.00
N LYS A 58 -2.24 14.99 10.93
CA LYS A 58 -2.56 15.31 12.33
C LYS A 58 -3.09 14.11 13.13
N LEU A 59 -2.67 12.92 12.74
CA LEU A 59 -3.07 11.63 13.32
C LEU A 59 -1.91 10.90 14.00
N SER A 60 -0.85 11.61 14.40
CA SER A 60 0.34 10.98 15.04
C SER A 60 -0.01 10.14 16.28
N HIS A 61 -1.09 10.48 16.99
CA HIS A 61 -1.56 9.74 18.17
C HIS A 61 -2.21 8.39 17.84
N GLU A 62 -2.58 8.17 16.57
CA GLU A 62 -3.15 6.89 16.10
C GLU A 62 -2.07 5.87 15.73
N VAL A 63 -0.80 6.28 15.60
CA VAL A 63 0.27 5.38 15.17
C VAL A 63 0.69 4.47 16.32
N THR A 64 0.24 3.23 16.28
CA THR A 64 0.64 2.16 17.20
C THR A 64 1.58 1.13 16.56
N ALA A 65 1.89 1.30 15.28
CA ALA A 65 2.79 0.43 14.54
C ALA A 65 4.21 0.48 15.14
N THR A 66 4.83 -0.70 15.24
CA THR A 66 6.23 -0.87 15.67
C THR A 66 7.04 -1.51 14.54
N GLU A 67 8.36 -1.42 14.62
CA GLU A 67 9.23 -2.10 13.63
C GLU A 67 8.99 -3.61 13.63
N ASP A 68 8.82 -4.24 14.78
CA ASP A 68 8.59 -5.69 14.87
C ASP A 68 7.28 -6.10 14.20
N LEU A 69 6.19 -5.34 14.41
CA LEU A 69 4.91 -5.58 13.73
C LEU A 69 5.03 -5.38 12.22
N LEU A 70 5.72 -4.33 11.76
CA LEU A 70 5.93 -4.10 10.34
C LEU A 70 6.82 -5.18 9.72
N ARG A 71 7.88 -5.61 10.40
CA ARG A 71 8.73 -6.71 9.94
C ARG A 71 7.94 -8.00 9.76
N GLU A 72 7.13 -8.37 10.74
CA GLU A 72 6.29 -9.56 10.68
C GLU A 72 5.27 -9.48 9.56
N THR A 73 4.56 -8.35 9.42
CA THR A 73 3.40 -8.24 8.53
C THR A 73 3.74 -7.87 7.08
N LEU A 74 4.88 -7.22 6.84
CA LEU A 74 5.33 -6.83 5.51
C LEU A 74 6.37 -7.79 4.92
N PHE A 75 7.21 -8.43 5.76
CA PHE A 75 8.33 -9.24 5.30
C PHE A 75 8.32 -10.67 5.85
N GLY A 76 7.44 -10.98 6.78
CA GLY A 76 7.30 -12.32 7.36
C GLY A 76 6.70 -13.35 6.39
N SER A 77 6.45 -14.55 6.90
CA SER A 77 5.95 -15.69 6.12
C SER A 77 4.60 -15.44 5.44
N ARG A 78 3.79 -14.54 5.98
CA ARG A 78 2.53 -14.07 5.40
C ARG A 78 2.60 -12.56 5.18
N GLN A 79 3.00 -12.19 4.00
CA GLN A 79 3.05 -10.80 3.57
C GLN A 79 1.63 -10.26 3.34
N ASN A 80 1.26 -9.18 4.03
CA ASN A 80 -0.09 -8.59 3.93
C ASN A 80 -0.14 -7.37 3.02
N ALA A 81 0.98 -6.69 2.82
CA ALA A 81 1.10 -5.53 1.93
C ALA A 81 2.50 -5.47 1.32
N GLU A 82 2.64 -4.67 0.29
CA GLU A 82 3.90 -4.39 -0.40
C GLU A 82 4.23 -2.90 -0.24
N VAL A 83 5.52 -2.58 -0.22
CA VAL A 83 5.99 -1.21 -0.07
C VAL A 83 6.94 -0.85 -1.19
N LEU A 84 6.73 0.33 -1.75
CA LEU A 84 7.65 0.99 -2.68
C LEU A 84 8.37 2.12 -1.97
N ILE A 85 9.68 2.21 -2.19
CA ILE A 85 10.51 3.34 -1.78
C ILE A 85 10.88 4.14 -3.03
N GLY A 86 10.67 5.45 -2.95
CA GLY A 86 11.15 6.39 -3.95
C GLY A 86 12.44 7.06 -3.47
N GLU A 87 13.51 6.88 -4.23
CA GLU A 87 14.83 7.44 -3.92
C GLU A 87 15.19 8.53 -4.91
N TYR A 88 15.65 9.66 -4.42
CA TYR A 88 16.16 10.76 -5.22
C TYR A 88 17.62 11.03 -4.91
N ARG A 89 18.49 10.79 -5.89
CA ARG A 89 19.95 10.95 -5.77
C ARG A 89 20.56 10.12 -4.63
N GLY A 90 19.97 8.96 -4.35
CA GLY A 90 20.41 8.04 -3.31
C GLY A 90 19.70 8.20 -1.96
N ASP A 91 18.93 9.28 -1.76
CA ASP A 91 18.17 9.51 -0.53
C ASP A 91 16.71 9.02 -0.69
N ALA A 92 16.22 8.26 0.27
CA ALA A 92 14.83 7.84 0.31
C ALA A 92 13.93 9.02 0.70
N VAL A 93 13.07 9.45 -0.21
CA VAL A 93 12.28 10.70 -0.08
C VAL A 93 10.77 10.49 -0.19
N ALA A 94 10.34 9.29 -0.56
CA ALA A 94 8.93 8.96 -0.74
C ALA A 94 8.67 7.48 -0.52
N PHE A 95 7.43 7.12 -0.18
CA PHE A 95 7.00 5.74 -0.16
C PHE A 95 5.55 5.61 -0.60
N ALA A 96 5.18 4.37 -0.98
CA ALA A 96 3.80 3.94 -1.17
C ALA A 96 3.63 2.54 -0.57
N LEU A 97 2.62 2.36 0.28
CA LEU A 97 2.22 1.07 0.83
C LEU A 97 0.90 0.66 0.18
N PHE A 98 0.82 -0.58 -0.31
CA PHE A 98 -0.35 -1.06 -1.03
C PHE A 98 -0.55 -2.56 -0.86
N PHE A 99 -1.77 -3.01 -1.11
CA PHE A 99 -2.13 -4.43 -1.10
C PHE A 99 -3.17 -4.72 -2.18
N HIS A 100 -3.50 -6.01 -2.37
CA HIS A 100 -4.53 -6.40 -3.32
C HIS A 100 -5.90 -6.50 -2.64
N ASN A 101 -6.88 -5.78 -3.19
CA ASN A 101 -8.29 -6.02 -2.94
C ASN A 101 -8.91 -6.85 -4.09
N TYR A 102 -10.21 -7.05 -4.07
CA TYR A 102 -10.90 -7.82 -5.11
C TYR A 102 -12.22 -7.17 -5.49
N SER A 103 -12.50 -7.10 -6.79
CA SER A 103 -13.79 -6.68 -7.31
C SER A 103 -14.60 -7.89 -7.76
N THR A 104 -15.66 -8.21 -7.04
CA THR A 104 -16.61 -9.27 -7.45
C THR A 104 -17.31 -8.94 -8.76
N PHE A 105 -17.60 -7.65 -9.01
CA PHE A 105 -18.26 -7.20 -10.25
C PHE A 105 -17.37 -7.36 -11.48
N LEU A 106 -16.06 -7.16 -11.32
CA LEU A 106 -15.08 -7.34 -12.41
C LEU A 106 -14.53 -8.76 -12.47
N GLY A 107 -14.69 -9.57 -11.41
CA GLY A 107 -14.04 -10.86 -11.27
C GLY A 107 -12.51 -10.77 -11.28
N ARG A 108 -11.95 -9.66 -10.79
CA ARG A 108 -10.51 -9.36 -10.88
C ARG A 108 -9.99 -8.73 -9.58
N PRO A 109 -8.70 -8.94 -9.28
CA PRO A 109 -8.04 -8.19 -8.23
C PRO A 109 -7.97 -6.70 -8.59
N GLY A 110 -7.78 -5.88 -7.58
CA GLY A 110 -7.39 -4.48 -7.66
C GLY A 110 -6.15 -4.24 -6.82
N ILE A 111 -5.51 -3.10 -7.00
CA ILE A 111 -4.52 -2.57 -6.07
C ILE A 111 -5.22 -1.53 -5.20
N TYR A 112 -5.12 -1.69 -3.88
CA TYR A 112 -5.51 -0.67 -2.91
C TYR A 112 -4.26 -0.02 -2.35
N LEU A 113 -4.09 1.26 -2.61
CA LEU A 113 -3.02 2.09 -2.08
C LEU A 113 -3.47 2.59 -0.70
N GLU A 114 -2.85 2.09 0.36
CA GLU A 114 -3.12 2.53 1.73
C GLU A 114 -2.48 3.89 1.99
N ASP A 115 -1.17 3.99 1.74
CA ASP A 115 -0.39 5.18 2.02
C ASP A 115 0.40 5.67 0.81
N LEU A 116 0.41 6.98 0.59
CA LEU A 116 1.31 7.67 -0.34
C LEU A 116 1.89 8.90 0.35
N PHE A 117 3.18 8.90 0.58
CA PHE A 117 3.85 10.04 1.20
C PHE A 117 5.09 10.46 0.43
N VAL A 118 5.28 11.75 0.30
CA VAL A 118 6.49 12.41 -0.18
C VAL A 118 6.91 13.41 0.88
N GLN A 119 8.17 13.38 1.27
CA GLN A 119 8.73 14.33 2.23
C GLN A 119 8.36 15.77 1.82
N PRO A 120 7.93 16.63 2.74
CA PRO A 120 7.39 17.95 2.42
C PRO A 120 8.29 18.80 1.51
N GLU A 121 9.59 18.79 1.76
CA GLU A 121 10.61 19.51 1.02
C GLU A 121 10.86 18.96 -0.40
N MET A 122 10.43 17.74 -0.66
CA MET A 122 10.56 17.05 -1.94
C MET A 122 9.25 17.03 -2.75
N ARG A 123 8.22 17.73 -2.28
CA ARG A 123 6.94 17.84 -2.99
C ARG A 123 7.07 18.76 -4.20
N GLY A 124 6.13 18.61 -5.16
CA GLY A 124 6.14 19.42 -6.38
C GLY A 124 7.10 18.94 -7.47
N LEU A 125 8.00 18.00 -7.18
CA LEU A 125 8.97 17.44 -8.13
C LEU A 125 8.43 16.26 -8.95
N GLY A 126 7.17 15.87 -8.73
CA GLY A 126 6.50 14.81 -9.51
C GLY A 126 6.65 13.40 -8.93
N PHE A 127 7.31 13.21 -7.78
CA PHE A 127 7.60 11.89 -7.20
C PHE A 127 6.33 11.10 -6.85
N GLY A 128 5.34 11.74 -6.24
CA GLY A 128 4.05 11.09 -5.98
C GLY A 128 3.33 10.63 -7.25
N LYS A 129 3.42 11.43 -8.34
CA LYS A 129 2.90 11.02 -9.64
C LYS A 129 3.66 9.82 -10.22
N ALA A 130 4.98 9.77 -10.04
CA ALA A 130 5.79 8.65 -10.52
C ALA A 130 5.45 7.35 -9.77
N LEU A 131 5.24 7.41 -8.44
CA LEU A 131 4.79 6.26 -7.65
C LEU A 131 3.41 5.76 -8.11
N LEU A 132 2.43 6.65 -8.28
CA LEU A 132 1.10 6.28 -8.80
C LEU A 132 1.15 5.72 -10.21
N ALA A 133 1.99 6.27 -11.08
CA ALA A 133 2.17 5.76 -12.44
C ALA A 133 2.78 4.35 -12.41
N PHE A 134 3.71 4.09 -11.49
CA PHE A 134 4.27 2.76 -11.30
C PHE A 134 3.22 1.78 -10.77
N LEU A 135 2.40 2.17 -9.80
CA LEU A 135 1.29 1.33 -9.31
C LEU A 135 0.27 1.02 -10.42
N ALA A 136 -0.05 1.98 -11.25
CA ALA A 136 -0.93 1.77 -12.41
C ALA A 136 -0.31 0.78 -13.42
N LYS A 137 1.00 0.88 -13.69
CA LYS A 137 1.75 -0.07 -14.50
C LYS A 137 1.68 -1.47 -13.88
N LEU A 138 2.00 -1.58 -12.58
CA LEU A 138 1.97 -2.84 -11.84
C LEU A 138 0.56 -3.46 -11.86
N ALA A 139 -0.49 -2.66 -11.67
CA ALA A 139 -1.88 -3.11 -11.76
C ALA A 139 -2.19 -3.70 -13.15
N THR A 140 -1.71 -3.07 -14.21
CA THR A 140 -1.89 -3.58 -15.59
C THR A 140 -1.15 -4.90 -15.79
N GLU A 141 0.08 -5.02 -15.34
CA GLU A 141 0.89 -6.24 -15.43
C GLU A 141 0.29 -7.40 -14.63
N ARG A 142 -0.25 -7.10 -13.44
CA ARG A 142 -0.94 -8.06 -12.56
C ARG A 142 -2.39 -8.32 -12.96
N LYS A 143 -2.85 -7.77 -14.11
CA LYS A 143 -4.23 -7.91 -14.61
C LYS A 143 -5.30 -7.44 -13.63
N CYS A 144 -4.96 -6.48 -12.78
CA CYS A 144 -5.91 -5.83 -11.89
C CYS A 144 -6.92 -4.99 -12.67
N GLY A 145 -8.15 -4.90 -12.16
CA GLY A 145 -9.21 -4.12 -12.77
C GLY A 145 -9.20 -2.63 -12.41
N ARG A 146 -8.48 -2.26 -11.33
CA ARG A 146 -8.48 -0.89 -10.79
C ARG A 146 -7.32 -0.66 -9.83
N VAL A 147 -7.06 0.62 -9.57
CA VAL A 147 -6.26 1.10 -8.43
C VAL A 147 -7.15 2.02 -7.63
N GLU A 148 -7.26 1.80 -6.33
CA GLU A 148 -8.13 2.54 -5.41
C GLU A 148 -7.33 3.06 -4.23
N TRP A 149 -7.78 4.17 -3.64
CA TRP A 149 -7.25 4.75 -2.40
C TRP A 149 -8.31 5.61 -1.74
N ALA A 150 -8.10 5.94 -0.47
CA ALA A 150 -8.86 6.95 0.24
C ALA A 150 -8.00 8.22 0.40
N VAL A 151 -8.66 9.35 0.62
CA VAL A 151 -8.04 10.63 0.95
C VAL A 151 -8.92 11.35 1.94
N LEU A 152 -8.32 12.02 2.92
CA LEU A 152 -9.08 12.81 3.90
C LEU A 152 -9.78 13.98 3.19
N ASP A 153 -11.05 14.20 3.50
CA ASP A 153 -11.92 15.20 2.85
C ASP A 153 -11.34 16.62 2.86
N TRP A 154 -10.58 16.96 3.89
CA TRP A 154 -9.92 18.26 3.99
C TRP A 154 -8.64 18.39 3.15
N ASN A 155 -8.10 17.29 2.60
CA ASN A 155 -6.83 17.29 1.86
C ASN A 155 -7.04 17.74 0.40
N GLU A 156 -7.53 18.94 0.24
CA GLU A 156 -7.79 19.56 -1.07
C GLU A 156 -6.59 19.51 -2.05
N PRO A 157 -5.32 19.70 -1.60
CA PRO A 157 -4.18 19.58 -2.51
C PRO A 157 -4.08 18.18 -3.13
N ALA A 158 -4.27 17.12 -2.34
CA ALA A 158 -4.24 15.74 -2.82
C ALA A 158 -5.45 15.42 -3.71
N ILE A 159 -6.66 15.86 -3.31
CA ILE A 159 -7.88 15.69 -4.10
C ILE A 159 -7.73 16.30 -5.49
N ARG A 160 -7.26 17.55 -5.58
CA ARG A 160 -7.00 18.20 -6.86
C ARG A 160 -5.92 17.48 -7.70
N PHE A 161 -4.90 16.96 -7.03
CA PHE A 161 -3.86 16.18 -7.69
C PHE A 161 -4.43 14.90 -8.30
N TYR A 162 -5.23 14.13 -7.56
CA TYR A 162 -5.84 12.88 -8.04
C TYR A 162 -6.84 13.13 -9.19
N ARG A 163 -7.67 14.15 -9.08
CA ARG A 163 -8.59 14.55 -10.18
C ARG A 163 -7.85 14.89 -11.48
N LYS A 164 -6.68 15.55 -11.41
CA LYS A 164 -5.83 15.83 -12.58
C LYS A 164 -5.25 14.56 -13.21
N LEU A 165 -5.17 13.45 -12.48
CA LEU A 165 -4.74 12.14 -13.00
C LEU A 165 -5.92 11.35 -13.61
N GLY A 166 -7.14 11.86 -13.53
CA GLY A 166 -8.35 11.19 -14.03
C GLY A 166 -9.03 10.27 -13.01
N ALA A 167 -8.65 10.35 -11.72
CA ALA A 167 -9.34 9.59 -10.68
C ALA A 167 -10.75 10.16 -10.45
N ALA A 168 -11.73 9.26 -10.35
CA ALA A 168 -13.09 9.57 -9.96
C ALA A 168 -13.31 9.32 -8.47
N THR A 169 -14.12 10.14 -7.82
CA THR A 169 -14.58 9.91 -6.45
C THR A 169 -15.72 8.88 -6.44
N MET A 170 -15.80 8.09 -5.37
CA MET A 170 -16.82 7.05 -5.20
C MET A 170 -17.82 7.51 -4.15
N ASP A 171 -18.55 8.59 -4.48
CA ASP A 171 -19.40 9.35 -3.54
C ASP A 171 -20.61 8.55 -3.03
N ASP A 172 -21.03 7.49 -3.76
CA ASP A 172 -22.14 6.62 -3.36
C ASP A 172 -21.77 5.58 -2.29
N TRP A 173 -20.49 5.52 -1.86
CA TRP A 173 -20.00 4.52 -0.93
C TRP A 173 -19.57 5.13 0.40
N THR A 174 -20.06 4.56 1.50
CA THR A 174 -19.63 4.92 2.86
C THR A 174 -18.79 3.81 3.43
N VAL A 175 -17.58 4.13 3.86
CA VAL A 175 -16.67 3.18 4.51
C VAL A 175 -17.13 2.93 5.93
N HIS A 176 -17.30 1.65 6.30
CA HIS A 176 -17.57 1.22 7.67
C HIS A 176 -16.35 0.50 8.23
N ARG A 177 -16.03 0.77 9.50
CA ARG A 177 -14.91 0.15 10.21
C ARG A 177 -15.37 -0.40 11.55
N LEU A 178 -14.97 -1.62 11.85
CA LEU A 178 -15.19 -2.26 13.13
C LEU A 178 -13.83 -2.51 13.80
N THR A 179 -13.60 -1.95 14.97
CA THR A 179 -12.30 -2.03 15.68
C THR A 179 -12.51 -2.21 17.20
N GLY A 180 -11.45 -2.58 17.90
CA GLY A 180 -11.40 -2.64 19.36
C GLY A 180 -12.48 -3.53 19.95
N GLU A 181 -13.14 -3.08 21.01
CA GLU A 181 -14.17 -3.85 21.71
C GLU A 181 -15.37 -4.24 20.84
N ALA A 182 -15.75 -3.39 19.87
CA ALA A 182 -16.86 -3.72 18.98
C ALA A 182 -16.52 -4.91 18.08
N LEU A 183 -15.29 -4.98 17.58
CA LEU A 183 -14.79 -6.15 16.85
C LEU A 183 -14.81 -7.41 17.73
N ASN A 184 -14.30 -7.31 18.97
CA ASN A 184 -14.24 -8.43 19.89
C ASN A 184 -15.63 -8.92 20.29
N ARG A 185 -16.58 -8.00 20.55
CA ARG A 185 -17.96 -8.38 20.85
C ARG A 185 -18.61 -9.16 19.71
N LEU A 186 -18.49 -8.67 18.48
CA LEU A 186 -19.07 -9.36 17.34
C LEU A 186 -18.41 -10.72 17.09
N ALA A 187 -17.10 -10.84 17.29
CA ALA A 187 -16.40 -12.11 17.16
C ALA A 187 -16.85 -13.16 18.20
N ALA A 188 -17.27 -12.71 19.38
CA ALA A 188 -17.76 -13.59 20.46
C ALA A 188 -19.18 -14.13 20.20
N GLU A 189 -19.88 -13.67 19.17
CA GLU A 189 -21.21 -14.17 18.76
C GLU A 189 -21.11 -15.44 17.90
N PHE A 190 -19.92 -15.80 17.40
CA PHE A 190 -19.66 -17.00 16.61
C PHE A 190 -19.22 -18.18 17.48
#